data_d9b8bfa4383d89c5edc831b516b9ef62
#
_entry.id   d9b8bfa4383d89c5edc831b516b9ef62
#
_cell.length_a   1.000
_cell.length_b   1.000
_cell.length_c   1.000
_cell.angle_alpha   90.00
_cell.angle_beta   90.00
_cell.angle_gamma   90.00
#
_symmetry.space_group_name_H-M   'P 1'
#
loop_
_entity.id
_entity.type
_entity.pdbx_description
1 polymer ?
#
loop_
_entity_poly.entity_id
_entity_poly.type
_entity_poly.pdbx_seq_one_letter_code
_entity_poly.pdbx_strand_id
1 'polypeptide(L)'
;GTANTGFDTNIKNTSYQTIAKRWIQQSLTWTGGNLPITFEDDMAGTYERNIKGAELKLIGDLLINLTEVQNGPDIRFQPRLTTDGLGYEWLLKTGKPRLTGNTTTIWDTSLPGNTVSDLTISQDANDLANIVWETGGAASDQAIIERATDHSFTGLGFPLLEKVESLSSSVTDPKTALAHAVETIRTSTRPLNTWQFSVQRDQRLGEYDVGHDCGLIIRNDQFGIPDGLHKLRIMTLRGSSDSDKIEITTGAFNE
;
A
#
# COMPACT_ATOMS: atom_id res chain seq x y z
N GLY A 1 12.54 -20.69 -20.10
CA GLY A 1 12.24 -21.42 -18.89
C GLY A 1 10.92 -22.14 -19.06
N THR A 2 10.88 -23.45 -18.86
CA THR A 2 9.63 -24.19 -18.81
C THR A 2 8.83 -23.68 -17.61
N ALA A 3 7.72 -23.03 -17.89
CA ALA A 3 6.75 -22.71 -16.87
C ALA A 3 6.40 -24.01 -16.14
N ASN A 4 6.60 -24.03 -14.83
CA ASN A 4 6.27 -25.22 -14.05
C ASN A 4 4.75 -25.23 -13.84
N THR A 5 4.04 -25.69 -14.84
CA THR A 5 2.59 -25.71 -14.93
C THR A 5 1.92 -26.68 -13.95
N GLY A 6 2.70 -27.32 -13.08
CA GLY A 6 2.21 -28.38 -12.18
C GLY A 6 2.15 -28.05 -10.69
N PHE A 7 2.57 -26.86 -10.26
CA PHE A 7 2.56 -26.55 -8.83
C PHE A 7 1.49 -25.56 -8.44
N ASP A 8 0.39 -26.06 -7.99
CA ASP A 8 -0.59 -25.29 -7.23
C ASP A 8 0.03 -24.87 -5.91
N THR A 9 -0.05 -23.58 -5.59
CA THR A 9 0.39 -23.04 -4.31
C THR A 9 -0.81 -22.90 -3.40
N ASN A 10 -0.83 -23.67 -2.31
CA ASN A 10 -1.89 -23.65 -1.31
C ASN A 10 -1.30 -23.27 0.04
N ILE A 11 -1.51 -22.02 0.46
CA ILE A 11 -1.03 -21.49 1.72
C ILE A 11 -2.25 -21.28 2.62
N LYS A 12 -2.25 -21.89 3.80
CA LYS A 12 -3.40 -21.87 4.74
C LYS A 12 -2.98 -21.53 6.15
N ASN A 13 -3.96 -21.06 6.95
CA ASN A 13 -3.82 -20.82 8.38
C ASN A 13 -2.63 -19.92 8.74
N THR A 14 -2.46 -18.84 8.00
CA THR A 14 -1.37 -17.90 8.23
C THR A 14 -1.78 -16.46 7.98
N SER A 15 -0.89 -15.52 8.26
CA SER A 15 -1.13 -14.10 8.00
C SER A 15 -0.88 -13.73 6.54
N TYR A 16 -1.41 -12.59 6.08
CA TYR A 16 -1.11 -12.05 4.76
C TYR A 16 0.39 -11.77 4.56
N GLN A 17 1.09 -11.34 5.62
CA GLN A 17 2.53 -11.11 5.62
C GLN A 17 3.30 -12.39 5.29
N THR A 18 2.93 -13.49 5.94
CA THR A 18 3.54 -14.80 5.68
C THR A 18 3.18 -15.32 4.29
N ILE A 19 1.95 -15.05 3.79
CA ILE A 19 1.56 -15.40 2.42
C ILE A 19 2.48 -14.68 1.41
N ALA A 20 2.67 -13.36 1.56
CA ALA A 20 3.57 -12.59 0.70
C ALA A 20 4.99 -13.16 0.72
N LYS A 21 5.53 -13.43 1.92
CA LYS A 21 6.84 -14.07 2.10
C LYS A 21 6.93 -15.40 1.35
N ARG A 22 5.94 -16.29 1.48
CA ARG A 22 5.95 -17.61 0.84
C ARG A 22 5.95 -17.52 -0.68
N TRP A 23 5.20 -16.61 -1.26
CA TRP A 23 5.21 -16.40 -2.70
C TRP A 23 6.57 -15.93 -3.21
N ILE A 24 7.21 -14.98 -2.51
CA ILE A 24 8.55 -14.52 -2.87
C ILE A 24 9.55 -15.65 -2.70
N GLN A 25 9.53 -16.38 -1.58
CA GLN A 25 10.41 -17.53 -1.36
C GLN A 25 10.30 -18.57 -2.47
N GLN A 26 9.09 -18.85 -2.94
CA GLN A 26 8.86 -19.76 -4.06
C GLN A 26 9.55 -19.26 -5.34
N SER A 27 9.47 -17.96 -5.65
CA SER A 27 10.14 -17.39 -6.84
C SER A 27 11.67 -17.49 -6.77
N LEU A 28 12.23 -17.41 -5.57
CA LEU A 28 13.67 -17.51 -5.37
C LEU A 28 14.23 -18.92 -5.61
N THR A 29 13.39 -19.95 -5.62
CA THR A 29 13.83 -21.34 -5.90
C THR A 29 14.06 -21.62 -7.39
N TRP A 30 13.65 -20.73 -8.28
CA TRP A 30 13.81 -20.89 -9.71
C TRP A 30 15.25 -20.60 -10.16
N THR A 31 15.68 -21.24 -11.21
CA THR A 31 16.98 -20.96 -11.81
C THR A 31 17.06 -19.49 -12.24
N GLY A 32 18.01 -18.74 -11.69
CA GLY A 32 18.15 -17.29 -11.90
C GLY A 32 17.31 -16.43 -10.95
N GLY A 33 16.52 -17.04 -10.05
CA GLY A 33 15.71 -16.34 -9.05
C GLY A 33 16.41 -16.03 -7.73
N ASN A 34 17.70 -16.29 -7.61
CA ASN A 34 18.48 -16.14 -6.38
C ASN A 34 18.81 -14.67 -6.03
N LEU A 35 17.78 -13.83 -5.91
CA LEU A 35 17.96 -12.47 -5.43
C LEU A 35 18.31 -12.47 -3.93
N PRO A 36 19.15 -11.54 -3.45
CA PRO A 36 19.53 -11.44 -2.05
C PRO A 36 18.38 -10.82 -1.22
N ILE A 37 17.28 -11.55 -1.07
CA ILE A 37 16.11 -11.13 -0.30
C ILE A 37 16.10 -11.89 1.02
N THR A 38 16.03 -11.14 2.12
CA THR A 38 15.87 -11.66 3.47
C THR A 38 14.46 -11.37 4.00
N PHE A 39 14.05 -12.11 5.01
CA PHE A 39 12.66 -12.13 5.47
C PHE A 39 12.58 -11.98 6.98
N GLU A 40 11.53 -11.33 7.47
CA GLU A 40 11.14 -11.39 8.87
C GLU A 40 10.54 -12.77 9.21
N ASP A 41 10.35 -13.03 10.49
CA ASP A 41 9.74 -14.28 10.97
C ASP A 41 8.30 -14.45 10.46
N ASP A 42 7.85 -15.71 10.43
CA ASP A 42 6.47 -16.02 10.08
C ASP A 42 5.51 -15.51 11.13
N MET A 43 4.39 -14.98 10.69
CA MET A 43 3.32 -14.52 11.55
C MET A 43 2.10 -15.43 11.47
N ALA A 44 1.52 -15.74 12.62
CA ALA A 44 0.28 -16.50 12.70
C ALA A 44 -0.90 -15.71 12.12
N GLY A 45 -1.88 -16.42 11.60
CA GLY A 45 -3.12 -15.87 11.06
C GLY A 45 -4.08 -16.96 10.62
N THR A 46 -5.21 -16.57 10.07
CA THR A 46 -6.29 -17.47 9.65
C THR A 46 -6.58 -17.39 8.16
N TYR A 47 -5.78 -16.64 7.42
CA TYR A 47 -6.00 -16.45 5.99
C TYR A 47 -5.46 -17.62 5.17
N GLU A 48 -6.02 -17.74 3.99
CA GLU A 48 -5.56 -18.72 3.01
C GLU A 48 -5.51 -18.11 1.61
N ARG A 49 -4.62 -18.63 0.78
CA ARG A 49 -4.55 -18.33 -0.65
C ARG A 49 -4.21 -19.58 -1.42
N ASN A 50 -5.00 -19.82 -2.46
CA ASN A 50 -4.79 -20.93 -3.39
C ASN A 50 -4.59 -20.34 -4.79
N ILE A 51 -3.46 -20.67 -5.43
CA ILE A 51 -3.13 -20.24 -6.77
C ILE A 51 -2.81 -21.47 -7.60
N LYS A 52 -3.52 -21.61 -8.70
CA LYS A 52 -3.27 -22.70 -9.64
C LYS A 52 -2.04 -22.37 -10.48
N GLY A 53 -1.08 -23.27 -10.55
CA GLY A 53 0.14 -23.09 -11.32
C GLY A 53 -0.14 -22.84 -12.81
N ALA A 54 -1.22 -23.39 -13.34
CA ALA A 54 -1.65 -23.17 -14.73
C ALA A 54 -2.04 -21.71 -15.05
N GLU A 55 -2.32 -20.88 -14.04
CA GLU A 55 -2.70 -19.47 -14.25
C GLU A 55 -1.50 -18.57 -14.57
N LEU A 56 -0.28 -19.07 -14.36
CA LEU A 56 1.00 -18.37 -14.67
C LEU A 56 1.05 -16.92 -14.14
N LYS A 57 0.50 -16.70 -12.94
CA LYS A 57 0.46 -15.36 -12.34
C LYS A 57 1.84 -14.87 -11.94
N LEU A 58 2.11 -13.61 -12.21
CA LEU A 58 3.33 -12.94 -11.76
C LEU A 58 3.25 -12.70 -10.24
N ILE A 59 4.35 -12.96 -9.54
CA ILE A 59 4.42 -12.73 -8.09
C ILE A 59 4.17 -11.25 -7.75
N GLY A 60 4.67 -10.31 -8.58
CA GLY A 60 4.40 -8.89 -8.40
C GLY A 60 2.91 -8.56 -8.36
N ASP A 61 2.14 -9.08 -9.30
CA ASP A 61 0.68 -8.87 -9.36
C ASP A 61 -0.03 -9.49 -8.15
N LEU A 62 0.43 -10.67 -7.72
CA LEU A 62 -0.11 -11.32 -6.52
C LEU A 62 0.14 -10.49 -5.25
N LEU A 63 1.33 -9.87 -5.14
CA LEU A 63 1.65 -8.99 -4.02
C LEU A 63 0.80 -7.72 -4.05
N ILE A 64 0.61 -7.10 -5.22
CA ILE A 64 -0.27 -5.93 -5.38
C ILE A 64 -1.68 -6.30 -4.94
N ASN A 65 -2.27 -7.35 -5.50
CA ASN A 65 -3.61 -7.80 -5.14
C ASN A 65 -3.74 -8.13 -3.64
N LEU A 66 -2.65 -8.56 -2.99
CA LEU A 66 -2.67 -8.83 -1.54
C LEU A 66 -2.70 -7.55 -0.71
N THR A 67 -2.15 -6.44 -1.22
CA THR A 67 -2.23 -5.14 -0.56
C THR A 67 -3.61 -4.48 -0.68
N GLU A 68 -4.40 -4.88 -1.67
CA GLU A 68 -5.70 -4.31 -2.02
C GLU A 68 -6.90 -4.96 -1.30
N VAL A 69 -6.66 -5.97 -0.45
CA VAL A 69 -7.72 -6.58 0.37
C VAL A 69 -7.86 -5.87 1.71
N GLN A 70 -9.04 -5.95 2.30
CA GLN A 70 -9.25 -5.46 3.66
C GLN A 70 -8.20 -6.03 4.63
N ASN A 71 -7.51 -5.16 5.35
CA ASN A 71 -6.35 -5.49 6.19
C ASN A 71 -5.16 -6.11 5.42
N GLY A 72 -5.09 -5.89 4.12
CA GLY A 72 -3.92 -6.23 3.31
C GLY A 72 -2.67 -5.54 3.85
N PRO A 73 -1.49 -6.19 3.78
CA PRO A 73 -0.28 -5.63 4.37
C PRO A 73 0.36 -4.61 3.44
N ASP A 74 0.89 -3.54 3.99
CA ASP A 74 1.92 -2.80 3.25
C ASP A 74 3.11 -3.71 3.00
N ILE A 75 3.71 -3.60 1.82
CA ILE A 75 4.88 -4.38 1.43
C ILE A 75 5.97 -3.44 0.94
N ARG A 76 7.18 -3.60 1.49
CA ARG A 76 8.36 -2.84 1.08
C ARG A 76 9.59 -3.73 1.05
N PHE A 77 10.42 -3.53 0.03
CA PHE A 77 11.76 -4.10 -0.02
C PHE A 77 12.75 -3.03 0.44
N GLN A 78 13.29 -3.20 1.64
CA GLN A 78 14.23 -2.27 2.24
C GLN A 78 15.66 -2.68 1.93
N PRO A 79 16.44 -1.86 1.20
CA PRO A 79 17.85 -2.16 0.97
C PRO A 79 18.63 -1.99 2.27
N ARG A 80 19.55 -2.89 2.54
CA ARG A 80 20.50 -2.80 3.66
C ARG A 80 21.81 -3.47 3.32
N LEU A 81 22.84 -3.17 4.07
CA LEU A 81 24.09 -3.92 4.00
C LEU A 81 23.88 -5.33 4.58
N THR A 82 24.57 -6.30 4.00
CA THR A 82 24.69 -7.64 4.58
C THR A 82 25.36 -7.56 5.98
N THR A 83 25.15 -8.57 6.81
CA THR A 83 25.70 -8.59 8.19
C THR A 83 27.23 -8.46 8.24
N ASP A 84 27.94 -8.94 7.20
CA ASP A 84 29.38 -8.80 7.06
C ASP A 84 29.82 -7.45 6.47
N GLY A 85 28.87 -6.61 6.04
CA GLY A 85 29.12 -5.30 5.43
C GLY A 85 29.71 -5.33 4.03
N LEU A 86 29.84 -6.50 3.40
CA LEU A 86 30.50 -6.67 2.11
C LEU A 86 29.55 -6.66 0.91
N GLY A 87 28.24 -6.69 1.15
CA GLY A 87 27.22 -6.75 0.09
C GLY A 87 25.97 -6.00 0.46
N TYR A 88 25.02 -6.02 -0.47
CA TYR A 88 23.68 -5.47 -0.28
C TYR A 88 22.65 -6.59 -0.35
N GLU A 89 21.63 -6.47 0.48
CA GLU A 89 20.47 -7.35 0.49
C GLU A 89 19.19 -6.54 0.62
N TRP A 90 18.07 -7.17 0.30
CA TRP A 90 16.75 -6.59 0.44
C TRP A 90 16.01 -7.27 1.58
N LEU A 91 15.65 -6.53 2.61
CA LEU A 91 14.76 -7.05 3.64
C LEU A 91 13.31 -6.83 3.22
N LEU A 92 12.55 -7.92 3.12
CA LEU A 92 11.09 -7.81 2.96
C LEU A 92 10.49 -7.33 4.28
N LYS A 93 9.99 -6.09 4.27
CA LYS A 93 9.22 -5.48 5.36
C LYS A 93 7.74 -5.56 5.05
N THR A 94 6.96 -5.98 6.02
CA THR A 94 5.50 -6.06 5.88
C THR A 94 4.79 -5.39 7.04
N GLY A 95 3.75 -4.62 6.73
CA GLY A 95 2.91 -3.94 7.73
C GLY A 95 1.93 -4.87 8.46
N LYS A 96 1.35 -4.39 9.57
CA LYS A 96 0.32 -5.11 10.38
C LYS A 96 -0.94 -4.24 10.60
N PRO A 97 -1.77 -3.95 9.63
CA PRO A 97 -1.56 -4.08 8.19
C PRO A 97 -0.56 -3.06 7.64
N ARG A 98 -0.33 -1.94 8.33
CA ARG A 98 0.48 -0.81 7.86
C ARG A 98 1.92 -0.88 8.38
N LEU A 99 2.84 -0.40 7.54
CA LEU A 99 4.20 -0.07 7.98
C LEU A 99 4.12 1.21 8.83
N THR A 100 4.75 1.20 9.99
CA THR A 100 4.82 2.35 10.90
C THR A 100 6.27 2.59 11.31
N GLY A 101 6.61 3.86 11.50
CA GLY A 101 7.88 4.25 12.13
C GLY A 101 7.77 4.25 13.65
N ASN A 102 8.92 4.28 14.32
CA ASN A 102 8.98 4.37 15.79
C ASN A 102 8.62 5.78 16.28
N THR A 103 8.74 6.78 15.41
CA THR A 103 8.46 8.19 15.71
C THR A 103 7.69 8.83 14.55
N THR A 104 6.85 9.81 14.86
CA THR A 104 6.19 10.64 13.85
C THR A 104 7.00 11.91 13.66
N THR A 105 7.57 12.09 12.47
CA THR A 105 8.28 13.33 12.14
C THR A 105 7.28 14.44 11.84
N ILE A 106 7.44 15.60 12.48
CA ILE A 106 6.58 16.77 12.29
C ILE A 106 7.43 17.91 11.72
N TRP A 107 6.94 18.50 10.64
CA TRP A 107 7.47 19.72 10.07
C TRP A 107 6.49 20.88 10.28
N ASP A 108 6.98 22.03 10.69
CA ASP A 108 6.18 23.25 10.87
C ASP A 108 6.61 24.30 9.85
N THR A 109 5.69 24.64 8.92
CA THR A 109 5.97 25.60 7.84
C THR A 109 6.06 27.04 8.33
N SER A 110 5.61 27.33 9.54
CA SER A 110 5.56 28.70 10.10
C SER A 110 6.77 29.11 10.90
N LEU A 111 7.64 28.15 11.26
CA LEU A 111 8.80 28.46 12.09
C LEU A 111 9.87 29.21 11.28
N PRO A 112 10.52 30.22 11.87
CA PRO A 112 11.71 30.84 11.27
C PRO A 112 12.78 29.78 11.03
N GLY A 113 13.31 29.72 9.80
CA GLY A 113 14.27 28.69 9.40
C GLY A 113 13.64 27.31 9.19
N ASN A 114 12.33 27.26 8.92
CA ASN A 114 11.69 26.00 8.55
C ASN A 114 12.41 25.38 7.35
N THR A 115 12.41 24.04 7.31
CA THR A 115 13.11 23.28 6.27
C THR A 115 12.20 22.86 5.13
N VAL A 116 10.91 23.25 5.18
CA VAL A 116 9.90 22.88 4.17
C VAL A 116 9.85 23.92 3.07
N SER A 117 9.86 23.48 1.83
CA SER A 117 9.67 24.31 0.65
C SER A 117 8.85 23.59 -0.40
N ASP A 118 8.43 24.32 -1.44
CA ASP A 118 7.79 23.77 -2.63
C ASP A 118 6.50 22.97 -2.32
N LEU A 119 5.72 23.40 -1.31
CA LEU A 119 4.48 22.71 -0.94
C LEU A 119 3.44 22.84 -2.05
N THR A 120 2.98 21.71 -2.52
CA THR A 120 1.90 21.57 -3.50
C THR A 120 0.86 20.58 -2.96
N ILE A 121 -0.42 20.91 -3.13
CA ILE A 121 -1.52 20.05 -2.71
C ILE A 121 -2.40 19.79 -3.91
N SER A 122 -2.59 18.53 -4.22
CA SER A 122 -3.40 18.04 -5.32
C SER A 122 -4.56 17.23 -4.78
N GLN A 123 -5.76 17.47 -5.33
CA GLN A 123 -6.96 16.69 -5.04
C GLN A 123 -7.42 16.01 -6.32
N ASP A 124 -7.57 14.69 -6.26
CA ASP A 124 -8.11 13.89 -7.35
C ASP A 124 -9.42 13.23 -6.90
N ALA A 125 -10.47 13.49 -7.66
CA ALA A 125 -11.82 13.00 -7.43
C ALA A 125 -12.28 12.00 -8.50
N ASN A 126 -11.41 11.57 -9.41
CA ASN A 126 -11.79 10.70 -10.52
C ASN A 126 -12.26 9.32 -10.07
N ASP A 127 -11.72 8.83 -8.96
CA ASP A 127 -12.05 7.51 -8.40
C ASP A 127 -13.12 7.54 -7.29
N LEU A 128 -13.84 8.67 -7.16
CA LEU A 128 -14.90 8.74 -6.16
C LEU A 128 -16.01 7.73 -6.45
N ALA A 129 -16.32 6.94 -5.44
CA ALA A 129 -17.44 6.00 -5.46
C ALA A 129 -18.05 5.85 -4.06
N ASN A 130 -19.36 5.65 -4.00
CA ASN A 130 -20.09 5.29 -2.78
C ASN A 130 -20.81 3.94 -2.90
N ILE A 131 -20.73 3.32 -4.07
CA ILE A 131 -21.03 1.91 -4.30
C ILE A 131 -19.91 1.31 -5.13
N VAL A 132 -19.38 0.18 -4.67
CA VAL A 132 -18.38 -0.61 -5.39
C VAL A 132 -18.92 -2.01 -5.60
N TRP A 133 -18.89 -2.45 -6.85
CA TRP A 133 -19.21 -3.80 -7.26
C TRP A 133 -17.93 -4.52 -7.63
N GLU A 134 -17.67 -5.65 -7.00
CA GLU A 134 -16.54 -6.52 -7.32
C GLU A 134 -17.03 -7.78 -8.03
N THR A 135 -16.45 -8.06 -9.18
CA THR A 135 -16.75 -9.26 -9.94
C THR A 135 -15.56 -10.22 -9.90
N GLY A 136 -15.80 -11.47 -9.53
CA GLY A 136 -14.78 -12.52 -9.47
C GLY A 136 -14.97 -13.59 -10.53
N GLY A 137 -14.30 -14.72 -10.36
CA GLY A 137 -14.54 -15.93 -11.13
C GLY A 137 -15.87 -16.58 -10.80
N ALA A 138 -16.12 -17.75 -11.39
CA ALA A 138 -17.33 -18.50 -11.11
C ALA A 138 -17.14 -19.42 -9.89
N ALA A 139 -18.09 -19.38 -8.96
CA ALA A 139 -18.27 -20.40 -7.96
C ALA A 139 -19.41 -21.30 -8.42
N SER A 140 -19.10 -22.53 -8.81
CA SER A 140 -20.00 -23.39 -9.55
C SER A 140 -20.49 -22.71 -10.83
N ASP A 141 -21.36 -22.66 -11.51
CA ASP A 141 -21.72 -22.01 -12.78
C ASP A 141 -22.16 -20.54 -12.65
N GLN A 142 -21.99 -19.92 -11.45
CA GLN A 142 -22.40 -18.52 -11.22
C GLN A 142 -21.19 -17.62 -11.00
N ALA A 143 -21.18 -16.49 -11.68
CA ALA A 143 -20.18 -15.44 -11.43
C ALA A 143 -20.35 -14.90 -10.00
N ILE A 144 -19.22 -14.69 -9.33
CA ILE A 144 -19.20 -14.04 -8.02
C ILE A 144 -19.35 -12.54 -8.26
N ILE A 145 -20.34 -11.94 -7.60
CA ILE A 145 -20.56 -10.50 -7.59
C ILE A 145 -20.82 -10.11 -6.15
N GLU A 146 -19.93 -9.27 -5.61
CA GLU A 146 -20.07 -8.75 -4.26
C GLU A 146 -20.15 -7.21 -4.30
N ARG A 147 -20.71 -6.62 -3.26
CA ARG A 147 -20.95 -5.18 -3.20
C ARG A 147 -20.61 -4.62 -1.83
N ALA A 148 -19.89 -3.49 -1.83
CA ALA A 148 -19.76 -2.63 -0.68
C ALA A 148 -20.42 -1.26 -0.93
N THR A 149 -20.97 -0.63 0.12
CA THR A 149 -21.64 0.66 0.03
C THR A 149 -21.24 1.56 1.20
N ASP A 150 -21.09 2.87 0.92
CA ASP A 150 -20.96 3.91 1.92
C ASP A 150 -21.99 5.03 1.64
N HIS A 151 -22.94 5.18 2.52
CA HIS A 151 -24.01 6.16 2.37
C HIS A 151 -23.75 7.47 3.11
N SER A 152 -22.56 7.69 3.67
CA SER A 152 -22.23 8.88 4.46
C SER A 152 -22.43 10.18 3.69
N PHE A 153 -22.15 10.18 2.39
CA PHE A 153 -22.31 11.37 1.54
C PHE A 153 -23.65 11.44 0.80
N THR A 154 -24.27 10.33 0.48
CA THR A 154 -25.59 10.33 -0.17
C THR A 154 -26.67 10.91 0.74
N GLY A 155 -26.56 10.69 2.04
CA GLY A 155 -27.41 11.34 3.04
C GLY A 155 -27.27 12.86 3.12
N LEU A 156 -26.20 13.42 2.60
CA LEU A 156 -25.93 14.86 2.49
C LEU A 156 -26.31 15.45 1.11
N GLY A 157 -26.96 14.67 0.25
CA GLY A 157 -27.39 15.11 -1.08
C GLY A 157 -26.36 14.93 -2.20
N PHE A 158 -25.25 14.24 -1.93
CA PHE A 158 -24.31 13.90 -2.98
C PHE A 158 -24.87 12.80 -3.90
N PRO A 159 -24.50 12.80 -5.18
CA PRO A 159 -24.98 11.81 -6.13
C PRO A 159 -24.49 10.40 -5.79
N LEU A 160 -25.24 9.41 -6.29
CA LEU A 160 -24.80 8.02 -6.29
C LEU A 160 -23.69 7.85 -7.33
N LEU A 161 -22.52 7.42 -6.87
CA LEU A 161 -21.35 7.15 -7.70
C LEU A 161 -21.01 5.67 -7.59
N GLU A 162 -21.08 4.98 -8.72
CA GLU A 162 -20.84 3.55 -8.79
C GLU A 162 -19.50 3.25 -9.47
N LYS A 163 -18.78 2.27 -8.93
CA LYS A 163 -17.55 1.73 -9.50
C LYS A 163 -17.70 0.23 -9.65
N VAL A 164 -17.25 -0.30 -10.76
CA VAL A 164 -17.20 -1.75 -11.01
C VAL A 164 -15.75 -2.15 -11.20
N GLU A 165 -15.28 -3.07 -10.37
CA GLU A 165 -13.95 -3.65 -10.46
C GLU A 165 -14.03 -5.13 -10.80
N SER A 166 -13.03 -5.62 -11.50
CA SER A 166 -12.95 -7.01 -11.91
C SER A 166 -11.74 -7.69 -11.30
N LEU A 167 -11.99 -8.63 -10.43
CA LEU A 167 -10.95 -9.49 -9.88
C LEU A 167 -10.56 -10.58 -10.88
N SER A 168 -9.44 -11.21 -10.61
CA SER A 168 -9.04 -12.39 -11.36
C SER A 168 -10.11 -13.48 -11.31
N SER A 169 -10.27 -14.19 -12.42
CA SER A 169 -11.14 -15.37 -12.52
C SER A 169 -10.81 -16.48 -11.52
N SER A 170 -9.63 -16.42 -10.90
CA SER A 170 -9.24 -17.35 -9.83
C SER A 170 -9.82 -17.02 -8.47
N VAL A 171 -10.40 -15.83 -8.29
CA VAL A 171 -11.10 -15.46 -7.06
C VAL A 171 -12.48 -16.10 -7.10
N THR A 172 -12.60 -17.27 -6.52
CA THR A 172 -13.83 -18.09 -6.45
C THR A 172 -14.47 -18.10 -5.07
N ASP A 173 -13.95 -17.31 -4.13
CA ASP A 173 -14.51 -17.15 -2.80
C ASP A 173 -15.19 -15.78 -2.66
N PRO A 174 -16.51 -15.75 -2.41
CA PRO A 174 -17.26 -14.49 -2.22
C PRO A 174 -16.69 -13.61 -1.12
N LYS A 175 -16.16 -14.19 -0.03
CA LYS A 175 -15.57 -13.43 1.07
C LYS A 175 -14.34 -12.64 0.63
N THR A 176 -13.55 -13.22 -0.28
CA THR A 176 -12.40 -12.54 -0.85
C THR A 176 -12.85 -11.36 -1.73
N ALA A 177 -13.85 -11.54 -2.57
CA ALA A 177 -14.41 -10.47 -3.39
C ALA A 177 -15.01 -9.34 -2.52
N LEU A 178 -15.76 -9.70 -1.47
CA LEU A 178 -16.28 -8.72 -0.53
C LEU A 178 -15.16 -7.95 0.20
N ALA A 179 -14.08 -8.61 0.59
CA ALA A 179 -12.95 -7.94 1.24
C ALA A 179 -12.26 -6.92 0.32
N HIS A 180 -12.20 -7.19 -1.00
CA HIS A 180 -11.76 -6.22 -1.99
C HIS A 180 -12.75 -5.05 -2.10
N ALA A 181 -14.05 -5.33 -2.26
CA ALA A 181 -15.08 -4.28 -2.34
C ALA A 181 -15.03 -3.33 -1.14
N VAL A 182 -14.87 -3.88 0.07
CA VAL A 182 -14.77 -3.10 1.32
C VAL A 182 -13.53 -2.22 1.34
N GLU A 183 -12.39 -2.70 0.85
CA GLU A 183 -11.18 -1.87 0.79
C GLU A 183 -11.28 -0.82 -0.30
N THR A 184 -11.80 -1.17 -1.48
CA THR A 184 -12.02 -0.23 -2.57
C THR A 184 -12.96 0.91 -2.16
N ILE A 185 -14.10 0.61 -1.50
CA ILE A 185 -15.02 1.65 -1.04
C ILE A 185 -14.36 2.56 -0.01
N ARG A 186 -13.57 2.00 0.92
CA ARG A 186 -12.87 2.76 1.96
C ARG A 186 -11.93 3.82 1.36
N THR A 187 -11.30 3.52 0.24
CA THR A 187 -10.36 4.43 -0.44
C THR A 187 -11.03 5.36 -1.44
N SER A 188 -12.22 5.00 -1.94
CA SER A 188 -12.94 5.74 -2.98
C SER A 188 -14.01 6.71 -2.48
N THR A 189 -14.32 6.73 -1.18
CA THR A 189 -15.37 7.62 -0.64
C THR A 189 -14.96 9.08 -0.54
N ARG A 190 -13.68 9.39 -0.63
CA ARG A 190 -13.14 10.75 -0.52
C ARG A 190 -12.16 11.04 -1.64
N PRO A 191 -12.03 12.30 -2.08
CA PRO A 191 -10.98 12.68 -3.02
C PRO A 191 -9.61 12.27 -2.49
N LEU A 192 -8.77 11.77 -3.38
CA LEU A 192 -7.39 11.48 -3.05
C LEU A 192 -6.63 12.80 -2.89
N ASN A 193 -6.19 13.08 -1.68
CA ASN A 193 -5.37 14.24 -1.37
C ASN A 193 -3.90 13.82 -1.38
N THR A 194 -3.13 14.39 -2.30
CA THR A 194 -1.69 14.19 -2.37
C THR A 194 -1.00 15.49 -2.02
N TRP A 195 -0.11 15.44 -1.03
CA TRP A 195 0.71 16.58 -0.64
C TRP A 195 2.15 16.30 -1.02
N GLN A 196 2.76 17.22 -1.72
CA GLN A 196 4.14 17.15 -2.16
C GLN A 196 4.89 18.35 -1.63
N PHE A 197 5.99 18.11 -0.98
CA PHE A 197 6.86 19.17 -0.46
C PHE A 197 8.31 18.70 -0.40
N SER A 198 9.22 19.65 -0.34
CA SER A 198 10.64 19.40 -0.17
C SER A 198 11.06 19.74 1.24
N VAL A 199 11.90 18.91 1.84
CA VAL A 199 12.57 19.20 3.11
C VAL A 199 14.07 19.25 2.92
N GLN A 200 14.74 20.11 3.67
CA GLN A 200 16.19 20.13 3.66
C GLN A 200 16.73 18.85 4.31
N ARG A 201 17.72 18.24 3.67
CA ARG A 201 18.41 17.08 4.21
C ARG A 201 19.14 17.47 5.49
N ASP A 202 18.67 16.99 6.60
CA ASP A 202 19.21 17.22 7.93
C ASP A 202 19.62 15.89 8.61
N GLN A 203 19.99 15.97 9.88
CA GLN A 203 20.40 14.80 10.66
C GLN A 203 19.26 13.77 10.88
N ARG A 204 18.01 14.15 10.61
CA ARG A 204 16.84 13.26 10.75
C ARG A 204 16.63 12.35 9.55
N LEU A 205 17.47 12.46 8.51
CA LEU A 205 17.41 11.52 7.40
C LEU A 205 17.66 10.09 7.91
N GLY A 206 16.67 9.22 7.71
CA GLY A 206 16.66 7.85 8.24
C GLY A 206 15.73 7.66 9.45
N GLU A 207 15.27 8.73 10.11
CA GLU A 207 14.22 8.65 11.13
C GLU A 207 12.84 8.51 10.51
N TYR A 208 12.65 9.00 9.28
CA TYR A 208 11.43 8.87 8.49
C TYR A 208 11.70 8.09 7.21
N ASP A 209 10.70 7.33 6.76
CA ASP A 209 10.82 6.47 5.59
C ASP A 209 9.44 6.26 4.94
N VAL A 210 9.40 5.69 3.75
CA VAL A 210 8.16 5.34 3.05
C VAL A 210 7.31 4.42 3.93
N GLY A 211 6.02 4.74 4.04
CA GLY A 211 5.06 4.05 4.90
C GLY A 211 4.99 4.58 6.33
N HIS A 212 5.90 5.48 6.75
CA HIS A 212 5.83 6.11 8.07
C HIS A 212 4.79 7.25 8.07
N ASP A 213 4.20 7.47 9.24
CA ASP A 213 3.35 8.62 9.48
C ASP A 213 4.21 9.86 9.72
N CYS A 214 3.72 10.99 9.22
CA CYS A 214 4.33 12.29 9.44
C CYS A 214 3.27 13.36 9.69
N GLY A 215 3.70 14.52 10.13
CA GLY A 215 2.85 15.67 10.34
C GLY A 215 3.37 16.92 9.64
N LEU A 216 2.46 17.71 9.08
CA LEU A 216 2.76 19.03 8.57
C LEU A 216 1.87 20.05 9.29
N ILE A 217 2.51 21.01 9.97
CA ILE A 217 1.79 22.13 10.59
C ILE A 217 1.73 23.28 9.61
N ILE A 218 0.52 23.72 9.29
CA ILE A 218 0.21 24.87 8.45
C ILE A 218 -0.41 25.95 9.32
N ARG A 219 -0.03 27.21 9.05
CA ARG A 219 -0.61 28.38 9.70
C ARG A 219 -0.87 29.49 8.67
N ASN A 220 -1.80 30.38 9.01
CA ASN A 220 -2.20 31.53 8.18
C ASN A 220 -3.01 31.13 6.94
N ASP A 221 -3.83 30.09 7.05
CA ASP A 221 -4.78 29.64 6.00
C ASP A 221 -4.13 29.65 4.60
N GLN A 222 -2.91 29.14 4.53
CA GLN A 222 -2.23 29.02 3.25
C GLN A 222 -2.95 27.95 2.41
N PHE A 223 -3.19 28.25 1.14
CA PHE A 223 -3.81 27.33 0.19
C PHE A 223 -5.26 26.95 0.46
N GLY A 224 -6.00 27.72 1.28
CA GLY A 224 -7.39 27.37 1.67
C GLY A 224 -7.48 26.13 2.54
N ILE A 225 -6.41 25.80 3.26
CA ILE A 225 -6.32 24.66 4.15
C ILE A 225 -6.41 25.15 5.59
N PRO A 226 -7.22 24.51 6.44
CA PRO A 226 -7.33 24.89 7.83
C PRO A 226 -5.97 24.89 8.55
N ASP A 227 -5.77 25.89 9.38
CA ASP A 227 -4.60 25.95 10.26
C ASP A 227 -4.55 24.72 11.19
N GLY A 228 -3.37 24.21 11.42
CA GLY A 228 -3.16 23.12 12.37
C GLY A 228 -2.21 22.03 11.90
N LEU A 229 -2.21 20.94 12.63
CA LEU A 229 -1.45 19.74 12.32
C LEU A 229 -2.24 18.85 11.37
N HIS A 230 -1.69 18.66 10.18
CA HIS A 230 -2.18 17.70 9.21
C HIS A 230 -1.38 16.40 9.32
N LYS A 231 -2.07 15.33 9.70
CA LYS A 231 -1.47 13.99 9.73
C LYS A 231 -1.43 13.42 8.32
N LEU A 232 -0.26 13.00 7.90
CA LEU A 232 0.01 12.53 6.56
C LEU A 232 0.80 11.22 6.62
N ARG A 233 0.83 10.51 5.52
CA ARG A 233 1.63 9.31 5.38
C ARG A 233 2.59 9.45 4.22
N ILE A 234 3.85 9.13 4.44
CA ILE A 234 4.89 9.21 3.43
C ILE A 234 4.69 8.07 2.41
N MET A 235 4.44 8.45 1.16
CA MET A 235 4.25 7.51 0.06
C MET A 235 5.52 7.35 -0.78
N THR A 236 6.25 8.46 -1.01
CA THR A 236 7.52 8.40 -1.71
C THR A 236 8.53 9.38 -1.10
N LEU A 237 9.79 9.01 -1.20
CA LEU A 237 10.94 9.84 -0.89
C LEU A 237 11.85 9.88 -2.12
N ARG A 238 12.24 11.09 -2.54
CA ARG A 238 13.19 11.30 -3.62
C ARG A 238 14.30 12.23 -3.16
N GLY A 239 15.52 11.82 -3.41
CA GLY A 239 16.71 12.63 -3.17
C GLY A 239 17.69 12.47 -4.33
N SER A 240 18.58 13.46 -4.49
CA SER A 240 19.70 13.41 -5.43
C SER A 240 21.00 13.69 -4.68
N SER A 241 22.11 13.16 -5.17
CA SER A 241 23.45 13.48 -4.66
C SER A 241 23.79 14.95 -4.80
N ASP A 242 23.16 15.63 -5.77
CA ASP A 242 23.45 17.01 -6.15
C ASP A 242 22.53 18.01 -5.45
N SER A 243 21.62 17.54 -4.59
CA SER A 243 20.66 18.37 -3.89
C SER A 243 20.66 18.10 -2.39
N ASP A 244 20.61 19.19 -1.63
CA ASP A 244 20.38 19.12 -0.18
C ASP A 244 18.90 18.97 0.19
N LYS A 245 18.02 18.85 -0.81
CA LYS A 245 16.59 18.69 -0.60
C LYS A 245 16.17 17.23 -0.83
N ILE A 246 15.19 16.81 -0.05
CA ILE A 246 14.47 15.56 -0.21
C ILE A 246 13.01 15.91 -0.51
N GLU A 247 12.54 15.45 -1.64
CA GLU A 247 11.15 15.55 -2.04
C GLU A 247 10.34 14.45 -1.36
N ILE A 248 9.27 14.83 -0.71
CA ILE A 248 8.35 13.96 0.00
C ILE A 248 6.98 14.05 -0.66
N THR A 249 6.46 12.93 -1.11
CA THR A 249 5.06 12.83 -1.51
C THR A 249 4.30 12.06 -0.44
N THR A 250 3.18 12.59 0.00
CA THR A 250 2.34 12.00 1.03
C THR A 250 0.94 11.73 0.51
N GLY A 251 0.31 10.68 1.04
CA GLY A 251 -1.13 10.46 0.91
C GLY A 251 -1.88 10.97 2.15
N ALA A 252 -3.21 11.07 2.03
CA ALA A 252 -4.05 11.32 3.19
C ALA A 252 -3.87 10.20 4.23
N PHE A 253 -3.82 10.58 5.49
CA PHE A 253 -3.92 9.63 6.59
C PHE A 253 -5.40 9.24 6.71
N ASN A 254 -5.77 8.11 6.15
CA ASN A 254 -7.10 7.55 6.35
C ASN A 254 -7.07 6.69 7.62
N GLU A 255 -7.62 7.24 8.70
CA GLU A 255 -7.93 6.46 9.91
C GLU A 255 -9.06 5.47 9.66
#